data_b7f4cf543578b87042c3919cd1fbdc82
#
_entry.id   b7f4cf543578b87042c3919cd1fbdc82
#
_cell.length_a   1.000
_cell.length_b   1.000
_cell.length_c   1.000
_cell.angle_alpha   90.00
_cell.angle_beta   90.00
_cell.angle_gamma   90.00
#
_symmetry.space_group_name_H-M   'P 1'
#
loop_
_entity.id
_entity.type
_entity.pdbx_description
1 polymer ?
#
loop_
_entity_poly.entity_id
_entity_poly.type
_entity_poly.pdbx_seq_one_letter_code
_entity_poly.pdbx_strand_id
1 'polypeptide(L)'
;MKNIFKYLLIFFLYCSNTNSHHPGDAVEISEPYPEIFISIYEDSDDGYNIKIHIKNFKFTPEEISYSPRENEGYAVVYVNEIPIGRSYSEWFHIPYRFFNLKKNEIKVSIKNVNHQSLAANHKIISQQIIIEK
;
A
#
# COMPACT_ATOMS: atom_id res chain seq x y z
N MET A 1 -52.46 15.54 33.59
CA MET A 1 -51.91 14.73 32.46
C MET A 1 -50.46 15.09 32.33
N LYS A 2 -49.62 14.17 32.72
CA LYS A 2 -48.17 14.40 32.67
C LYS A 2 -47.62 13.71 31.42
N ASN A 3 -47.24 14.48 30.41
CA ASN A 3 -46.55 13.98 29.24
C ASN A 3 -45.06 13.76 29.60
N ILE A 4 -44.71 12.49 29.70
CA ILE A 4 -43.33 12.08 29.87
C ILE A 4 -42.69 12.00 28.46
N PHE A 5 -41.93 13.00 28.10
CA PHE A 5 -41.10 12.97 26.92
C PHE A 5 -39.91 12.01 27.19
N LYS A 6 -40.00 10.82 26.61
CA LYS A 6 -38.88 9.89 26.57
C LYS A 6 -37.89 10.38 25.52
N TYR A 7 -36.76 10.96 25.95
CA TYR A 7 -35.63 11.17 25.09
C TYR A 7 -34.98 9.83 24.81
N LEU A 8 -35.18 9.33 23.59
CA LEU A 8 -34.46 8.19 23.07
C LEU A 8 -33.07 8.66 22.64
N LEU A 9 -32.09 8.45 23.51
CA LEU A 9 -30.70 8.70 23.22
C LEU A 9 -30.20 7.63 22.26
N ILE A 10 -30.21 7.91 20.96
CA ILE A 10 -29.63 7.02 19.95
C ILE A 10 -28.09 7.21 20.04
N PHE A 11 -27.46 6.27 20.70
CA PHE A 11 -26.01 6.16 20.73
C PHE A 11 -25.59 5.59 19.37
N PHE A 12 -25.18 6.44 18.43
CA PHE A 12 -24.49 6.02 17.23
C PHE A 12 -23.09 5.53 17.62
N LEU A 13 -22.96 4.23 17.81
CA LEU A 13 -21.68 3.57 17.82
C LEU A 13 -21.09 3.67 16.41
N TYR A 14 -20.24 4.67 16.20
CA TYR A 14 -19.32 4.67 15.08
C TYR A 14 -18.35 3.50 15.29
N CYS A 15 -18.64 2.37 14.70
CA CYS A 15 -17.63 1.34 14.43
C CYS A 15 -16.69 1.92 13.37
N SER A 16 -15.65 2.59 13.82
CA SER A 16 -14.46 2.79 12.99
C SER A 16 -13.89 1.40 12.72
N ASN A 17 -14.10 0.91 11.51
CA ASN A 17 -13.34 -0.23 11.00
C ASN A 17 -11.87 0.20 10.92
N THR A 18 -11.19 0.10 12.03
CA THR A 18 -9.74 0.05 12.04
C THR A 18 -9.40 -1.30 11.42
N ASN A 19 -9.05 -1.30 10.13
CA ASN A 19 -8.33 -2.41 9.55
C ASN A 19 -7.03 -2.51 10.33
N SER A 20 -7.06 -3.29 11.40
CA SER A 20 -5.86 -3.67 12.10
C SER A 20 -5.10 -4.64 11.19
N HIS A 21 -4.22 -4.10 10.36
CA HIS A 21 -3.12 -4.89 9.86
C HIS A 21 -2.42 -5.43 11.10
N HIS A 22 -2.35 -6.75 11.22
CA HIS A 22 -1.70 -7.40 12.35
C HIS A 22 -0.30 -6.82 12.53
N PRO A 23 0.04 -6.25 13.69
CA PRO A 23 1.36 -5.66 13.93
C PRO A 23 2.51 -6.67 13.84
N GLY A 24 2.21 -7.97 13.70
CA GLY A 24 3.19 -9.04 13.68
C GLY A 24 4.03 -9.19 12.42
N ASP A 25 3.63 -8.59 11.28
CA ASP A 25 4.30 -8.79 10.00
C ASP A 25 5.16 -7.60 9.54
N ALA A 26 5.24 -6.55 10.34
CA ALA A 26 6.03 -5.37 10.02
C ALA A 26 7.38 -5.37 10.74
N VAL A 27 8.43 -4.99 10.02
CA VAL A 27 9.78 -4.81 10.56
C VAL A 27 10.11 -3.33 10.56
N GLU A 28 10.45 -2.81 11.73
CA GLU A 28 10.96 -1.45 11.86
C GLU A 28 12.39 -1.40 11.34
N ILE A 29 12.67 -0.44 10.46
CA ILE A 29 14.00 -0.27 9.86
C ILE A 29 14.66 1.02 10.31
N SER A 30 15.97 1.11 10.08
CA SER A 30 16.81 2.26 10.45
C SER A 30 16.93 3.26 9.30
N GLU A 31 17.29 4.49 9.63
CA GLU A 31 17.66 5.49 8.63
C GLU A 31 18.92 5.09 7.82
N PRO A 32 19.03 5.48 6.54
CA PRO A 32 18.09 6.30 5.77
C PRO A 32 16.86 5.50 5.30
N TYR A 33 15.67 6.04 5.59
CA TYR A 33 14.42 5.37 5.22
C TYR A 33 14.20 5.34 3.70
N PRO A 34 13.64 4.26 3.16
CA PRO A 34 13.17 4.25 1.79
C PRO A 34 12.08 5.29 1.52
N GLU A 35 12.18 5.96 0.37
CA GLU A 35 11.17 6.89 -0.12
C GLU A 35 10.65 6.40 -1.47
N ILE A 36 9.34 6.23 -1.57
CA ILE A 36 8.67 5.72 -2.75
C ILE A 36 8.12 6.88 -3.59
N PHE A 37 8.45 6.90 -4.88
CA PHE A 37 7.93 7.83 -5.88
C PHE A 37 7.21 7.04 -6.96
N ILE A 38 5.98 7.42 -7.28
CA ILE A 38 5.17 6.78 -8.31
C ILE A 38 4.93 7.77 -9.44
N SER A 39 5.31 7.39 -10.65
CA SER A 39 4.91 8.07 -11.89
C SER A 39 4.02 7.16 -12.69
N ILE A 40 2.98 7.71 -13.32
CA ILE A 40 1.99 6.96 -14.08
C ILE A 40 1.96 7.41 -15.52
N TYR A 41 1.87 6.44 -16.43
CA TYR A 41 1.80 6.65 -17.88
C TYR A 41 0.68 5.79 -18.44
N GLU A 42 -0.23 6.40 -19.18
CA GLU A 42 -1.28 5.65 -19.88
C GLU A 42 -0.65 4.79 -20.97
N ASP A 43 -1.04 3.52 -21.01
CA ASP A 43 -0.61 2.59 -22.06
C ASP A 43 -1.56 2.73 -23.26
N SER A 44 -1.02 2.70 -24.48
CA SER A 44 -1.81 2.86 -25.69
C SER A 44 -2.72 1.66 -26.00
N ASP A 45 -2.43 0.51 -25.44
CA ASP A 45 -3.20 -0.72 -25.64
C ASP A 45 -4.16 -0.98 -24.47
N ASP A 46 -3.65 -1.10 -23.25
CA ASP A 46 -4.48 -1.41 -22.09
C ASP A 46 -3.85 -0.90 -20.77
N GLY A 47 -4.57 -0.07 -20.04
CA GLY A 47 -4.22 0.30 -18.68
C GLY A 47 -3.14 1.36 -18.54
N TYR A 48 -2.34 1.19 -17.52
CA TYR A 48 -1.27 2.14 -17.15
C TYR A 48 0.02 1.42 -16.85
N ASN A 49 1.13 2.04 -17.25
CA ASN A 49 2.47 1.66 -16.79
C ASN A 49 2.87 2.58 -15.65
N ILE A 50 3.18 2.03 -14.50
CA ILE A 50 3.70 2.82 -13.39
C ILE A 50 5.20 2.63 -13.27
N LYS A 51 5.89 3.73 -13.01
CA LYS A 51 7.29 3.70 -12.61
C LYS A 51 7.36 3.87 -11.10
N ILE A 52 7.97 2.89 -10.45
CA ILE A 52 8.17 2.85 -9.00
C ILE A 52 9.64 3.14 -8.73
N HIS A 53 9.98 4.38 -8.41
CA HIS A 53 11.33 4.74 -8.00
C HIS A 53 11.40 4.77 -6.47
N ILE A 54 12.35 4.04 -5.90
CA ILE A 54 12.50 3.97 -4.45
C ILE A 54 13.95 4.35 -4.09
N LYS A 55 14.10 5.46 -3.39
CA LYS A 55 15.38 5.83 -2.81
C LYS A 55 15.70 4.95 -1.60
N ASN A 56 16.99 4.74 -1.34
CA ASN A 56 17.47 3.96 -0.20
C ASN A 56 16.91 2.54 -0.12
N PHE A 57 16.63 1.94 -1.27
CA PHE A 57 16.07 0.59 -1.37
C PHE A 57 16.58 -0.10 -2.63
N LYS A 58 16.81 -1.39 -2.54
CA LYS A 58 17.25 -2.23 -3.66
C LYS A 58 16.24 -3.33 -3.91
N PHE A 59 15.77 -3.43 -5.15
CA PHE A 59 14.99 -4.57 -5.58
C PHE A 59 15.85 -5.83 -5.60
N THR A 60 15.45 -6.84 -4.84
CA THR A 60 16.19 -8.08 -4.70
C THR A 60 15.22 -9.25 -4.65
N PRO A 61 15.34 -10.22 -5.57
CA PRO A 61 14.61 -11.48 -5.51
C PRO A 61 14.99 -12.30 -4.28
N GLU A 62 14.04 -13.07 -3.77
CA GLU A 62 14.20 -13.89 -2.55
C GLU A 62 15.41 -14.82 -2.57
N GLU A 63 15.67 -15.46 -3.72
CA GLU A 63 16.72 -16.48 -3.85
C GLU A 63 18.16 -15.97 -3.72
N ILE A 64 18.36 -14.67 -3.76
CA ILE A 64 19.71 -14.08 -3.78
C ILE A 64 20.18 -13.71 -2.37
N SER A 65 19.28 -13.62 -1.41
CA SER A 65 19.60 -13.15 -0.07
C SER A 65 19.56 -14.26 0.96
N TYR A 66 20.74 -14.65 1.44
CA TYR A 66 20.88 -15.55 2.58
C TYR A 66 20.72 -14.83 3.93
N SER A 67 20.87 -13.53 3.95
CA SER A 67 20.65 -12.67 5.11
C SER A 67 19.81 -11.48 4.66
N PRO A 68 18.60 -11.31 5.18
CA PRO A 68 17.77 -10.16 4.83
C PRO A 68 18.46 -8.87 5.25
N ARG A 69 18.67 -7.98 4.30
CA ARG A 69 19.11 -6.62 4.57
C ARG A 69 17.89 -5.73 4.72
N GLU A 70 17.97 -4.73 5.59
CA GLU A 70 16.86 -3.87 5.94
C GLU A 70 16.20 -3.20 4.70
N ASN A 71 17.02 -2.83 3.72
CA ASN A 71 16.59 -2.03 2.58
C ASN A 71 16.61 -2.83 1.27
N GLU A 72 16.37 -4.12 1.31
CA GLU A 72 16.31 -4.98 0.13
C GLU A 72 15.03 -5.81 0.10
N GLY A 73 14.44 -5.94 -1.08
CA GLY A 73 13.25 -6.75 -1.28
C GLY A 73 12.47 -6.38 -2.53
N TYR A 74 11.17 -6.24 -2.41
CA TYR A 74 10.26 -6.00 -3.52
C TYR A 74 9.13 -5.03 -3.17
N ALA A 75 8.50 -4.48 -4.19
CA ALA A 75 7.30 -3.68 -4.06
C ALA A 75 6.04 -4.54 -4.21
N VAL A 76 4.99 -4.20 -3.48
CA VAL A 76 3.64 -4.73 -3.68
C VAL A 76 2.75 -3.61 -4.20
N VAL A 77 2.07 -3.87 -5.30
CA VAL A 77 1.16 -2.90 -5.93
C VAL A 77 -0.27 -3.27 -5.58
N TYR A 78 -1.02 -2.28 -5.13
CA TYR A 78 -2.44 -2.38 -4.78
C TYR A 78 -3.25 -1.45 -5.66
N VAL A 79 -4.43 -1.87 -6.05
CA VAL A 79 -5.47 -1.01 -6.63
C VAL A 79 -6.71 -1.10 -5.76
N ASN A 80 -7.19 0.03 -5.28
CA ASN A 80 -8.35 0.09 -4.38
C ASN A 80 -8.25 -0.87 -3.18
N GLU A 81 -7.09 -0.86 -2.52
CA GLU A 81 -6.73 -1.71 -1.36
C GLU A 81 -6.57 -3.22 -1.68
N ILE A 82 -6.72 -3.63 -2.92
CA ILE A 82 -6.55 -5.03 -3.34
C ILE A 82 -5.14 -5.21 -3.90
N PRO A 83 -4.32 -6.12 -3.35
CA PRO A 83 -3.01 -6.42 -3.89
C PRO A 83 -3.15 -7.10 -5.25
N ILE A 84 -2.50 -6.55 -6.27
CA ILE A 84 -2.57 -7.05 -7.65
C ILE A 84 -1.28 -7.70 -8.14
N GLY A 85 -0.17 -7.47 -7.46
CA GLY A 85 1.09 -8.12 -7.81
C GLY A 85 2.30 -7.58 -7.06
N ARG A 86 3.42 -8.27 -7.29
CA ARG A 86 4.74 -7.89 -6.81
C ARG A 86 5.57 -7.32 -7.94
N SER A 87 6.43 -6.37 -7.64
CA SER A 87 7.42 -5.88 -8.58
C SER A 87 8.82 -6.01 -8.00
N TYR A 88 9.73 -6.58 -8.78
CA TYR A 88 11.17 -6.67 -8.50
C TYR A 88 11.97 -5.69 -9.35
N SER A 89 11.28 -4.73 -9.97
CA SER A 89 11.86 -3.71 -10.83
C SER A 89 11.08 -2.40 -10.73
N GLU A 90 11.59 -1.35 -11.35
CA GLU A 90 10.96 -0.03 -11.34
C GLU A 90 9.66 0.04 -12.15
N TRP A 91 9.37 -0.91 -13.03
CA TRP A 91 8.20 -0.85 -13.89
C TRP A 91 7.18 -1.93 -13.56
N PHE A 92 5.90 -1.53 -13.55
CA PHE A 92 4.77 -2.42 -13.34
C PHE A 92 3.59 -2.00 -14.20
N HIS A 93 2.99 -2.96 -14.93
CA HIS A 93 1.83 -2.72 -15.77
C HIS A 93 0.53 -3.06 -15.04
N ILE A 94 -0.44 -2.15 -15.08
CA ILE A 94 -1.76 -2.34 -14.46
C ILE A 94 -2.83 -2.28 -15.55
N PRO A 95 -3.45 -3.42 -15.93
CA PRO A 95 -4.55 -3.46 -16.90
C PRO A 95 -5.78 -2.65 -16.45
N TYR A 96 -6.55 -2.12 -17.40
CA TYR A 96 -7.77 -1.34 -17.12
C TYR A 96 -8.80 -2.08 -16.27
N ARG A 97 -8.85 -3.41 -16.33
CA ARG A 97 -9.81 -4.20 -15.56
C ARG A 97 -9.72 -4.00 -14.04
N PHE A 98 -8.60 -3.50 -13.54
CA PHE A 98 -8.44 -3.20 -12.12
C PHE A 98 -9.00 -1.84 -11.72
N PHE A 99 -9.27 -0.96 -12.69
CA PHE A 99 -9.77 0.39 -12.46
C PHE A 99 -11.29 0.44 -12.66
N ASN A 100 -12.03 -0.05 -11.69
CA ASN A 100 -13.48 -0.24 -11.76
C ASN A 100 -14.31 0.85 -11.07
N LEU A 101 -13.66 1.87 -10.52
CA LEU A 101 -14.30 3.00 -9.86
C LEU A 101 -14.07 4.29 -10.65
N LYS A 102 -14.80 5.37 -10.30
CA LYS A 102 -14.52 6.72 -10.80
C LYS A 102 -13.19 7.23 -10.32
N LYS A 103 -12.92 7.04 -9.04
CA LYS A 103 -11.64 7.35 -8.40
C LYS A 103 -11.01 6.04 -7.99
N ASN A 104 -9.84 5.77 -8.51
CA ASN A 104 -9.08 4.58 -8.17
C ASN A 104 -7.78 4.98 -7.47
N GLU A 105 -7.47 4.26 -6.41
CA GLU A 105 -6.22 4.44 -5.68
C GLU A 105 -5.21 3.39 -6.12
N ILE A 106 -4.03 3.83 -6.50
CA ILE A 106 -2.85 2.97 -6.62
C ILE A 106 -2.00 3.21 -5.37
N LYS A 107 -1.71 2.14 -4.66
CA LYS A 107 -0.80 2.16 -3.52
C LYS A 107 0.36 1.20 -3.76
N VAL A 108 1.55 1.63 -3.39
CA VAL A 108 2.76 0.81 -3.42
C VAL A 108 3.33 0.75 -2.01
N SER A 109 3.57 -0.44 -1.53
CA SER A 109 4.32 -0.69 -0.29
C SER A 109 5.53 -1.56 -0.58
N ILE A 110 6.46 -1.66 0.37
CA ILE A 110 7.67 -2.46 0.21
C ILE A 110 7.77 -3.53 1.29
N LYS A 111 8.30 -4.67 0.86
CA LYS A 111 8.56 -5.82 1.73
C LYS A 111 10.00 -6.29 1.56
N ASN A 112 10.56 -6.85 2.62
CA ASN A 112 11.86 -7.52 2.54
C ASN A 112 11.74 -8.92 1.92
N VAL A 113 12.85 -9.59 1.75
CA VAL A 113 12.90 -10.96 1.17
C VAL A 113 12.21 -12.02 2.03
N ASN A 114 11.94 -11.73 3.30
CA ASN A 114 11.16 -12.59 4.20
C ASN A 114 9.67 -12.26 4.20
N HIS A 115 9.20 -11.48 3.24
CA HIS A 115 7.80 -11.07 3.06
C HIS A 115 7.24 -10.19 4.20
N GLN A 116 8.10 -9.57 4.97
CA GLN A 116 7.71 -8.64 6.03
C GLN A 116 7.60 -7.22 5.48
N SER A 117 6.54 -6.52 5.83
CA SER A 117 6.38 -5.10 5.48
C SER A 117 7.42 -4.25 6.20
N LEU A 118 8.01 -3.29 5.50
CA LEU A 118 8.96 -2.36 6.10
C LEU A 118 8.22 -1.18 6.72
N ALA A 119 8.62 -0.82 7.92
CA ALA A 119 8.05 0.30 8.67
C ALA A 119 9.13 1.28 9.13
N ALA A 120 8.76 2.53 9.19
CA ALA A 120 9.56 3.62 9.73
C ALA A 120 8.71 4.40 10.73
N ASN A 121 9.22 4.60 11.94
CA ASN A 121 8.47 5.28 13.02
C ASN A 121 7.08 4.68 13.25
N HIS A 122 6.98 3.36 13.28
CA HIS A 122 5.75 2.57 13.49
C HIS A 122 4.69 2.71 12.38
N LYS A 123 5.07 3.21 11.20
CA LYS A 123 4.20 3.34 10.03
C LYS A 123 4.76 2.52 8.87
N ILE A 124 3.90 1.75 8.22
CA ILE A 124 4.27 1.03 6.99
C ILE A 124 4.72 2.03 5.93
N ILE A 125 5.87 1.76 5.32
CA ILE A 125 6.39 2.56 4.20
C ILE A 125 5.56 2.27 2.98
N SER A 126 4.81 3.26 2.54
CA SER A 126 3.95 3.18 1.37
C SER A 126 3.76 4.56 0.73
N GLN A 127 3.37 4.56 -0.53
CA GLN A 127 2.95 5.75 -1.27
C GLN A 127 1.71 5.43 -2.07
N GLN A 128 0.83 6.42 -2.23
CA GLN A 128 -0.41 6.27 -2.97
C GLN A 128 -0.64 7.45 -3.90
N ILE A 129 -1.31 7.18 -5.01
CA ILE A 129 -1.81 8.18 -5.96
C ILE A 129 -3.24 7.86 -6.31
N ILE A 130 -4.02 8.90 -6.65
CA ILE A 130 -5.41 8.77 -7.09
C ILE A 130 -5.47 9.03 -8.60
N ILE A 131 -6.19 8.15 -9.30
CA ILE A 131 -6.51 8.30 -10.71
C ILE A 131 -8.01 8.48 -10.84
N GLU A 132 -8.42 9.56 -11.49
CA GLU A 132 -9.80 9.81 -11.87
C GLU A 132 -10.01 9.42 -13.34
N LYS A 133 -11.09 8.69 -13.61
CA LYS A 133 -11.56 8.41 -14.96
C LYS A 133 -12.49 9.52 -15.44
#